data_e727b31b683a4360b05a6d8040c695a8
#
_entry.id   e727b31b683a4360b05a6d8040c695a8
#
_cell.length_a   1.000
_cell.length_b   1.000
_cell.length_c   1.000
_cell.angle_alpha   90.00
_cell.angle_beta   90.00
_cell.angle_gamma   90.00
#
_symmetry.space_group_name_H-M   'P 1'
#
loop_
_entity.id
_entity.type
_entity.pdbx_description
1 polymer ?
#
loop_
_entity_poly.entity_id
_entity_poly.type
_entity_poly.pdbx_seq_one_letter_code
_entity_poly.pdbx_strand_id
1 'polypeptide(L)'
;LITMHPELEAWIDVCLARKVSHVVLAGGLPKGADIKRIKEGGAKVIAFAPALALAKRMIKNGADALVIEGAEAGGHIGPVATSVLAQEILPVIKDVPVFVAGGIGRGEAMAMYLEMGAAGVQLGPRFVCATESIAHENFKKAFIRANARDAIPTVQIDPQFPVIPVRALVNDGTKEFMETQRQVIAKFHAGEVDQMAAQLE
;
A
#
# COMPACT_ATOMS: atom_id res chain seq x y z
N LEU A 1 -5.06 3.52 -8.81
CA LEU A 1 -5.03 4.97 -8.58
C LEU A 1 -4.75 5.25 -7.11
N ILE A 2 -3.99 6.30 -6.83
CA ILE A 2 -3.67 6.74 -5.46
C ILE A 2 -4.78 7.67 -4.96
N THR A 3 -5.50 7.25 -3.91
CA THR A 3 -6.71 7.94 -3.41
C THR A 3 -6.44 9.32 -2.82
N MET A 4 -5.21 9.60 -2.37
CA MET A 4 -4.81 10.90 -1.81
C MET A 4 -4.24 11.86 -2.86
N HIS A 5 -4.14 11.45 -4.13
CA HIS A 5 -3.60 12.31 -5.18
C HIS A 5 -4.59 13.44 -5.51
N PRO A 6 -4.13 14.70 -5.65
CA PRO A 6 -5.01 15.84 -5.91
C PRO A 6 -5.77 15.73 -7.24
N GLU A 7 -5.22 15.04 -8.24
CA GLU A 7 -5.84 14.82 -9.55
C GLU A 7 -6.59 13.49 -9.66
N LEU A 8 -6.96 12.85 -8.56
CA LEU A 8 -7.66 11.55 -8.58
C LEU A 8 -8.90 11.56 -9.48
N GLU A 9 -9.69 12.64 -9.41
CA GLU A 9 -10.90 12.76 -10.22
C GLU A 9 -10.61 12.76 -11.73
N ALA A 10 -9.58 13.49 -12.16
CA ALA A 10 -9.15 13.52 -13.55
C ALA A 10 -8.64 12.14 -14.01
N TRP A 11 -7.96 11.42 -13.14
CA TRP A 11 -7.51 10.04 -13.47
C TRP A 11 -8.67 9.06 -13.56
N ILE A 12 -9.70 9.20 -12.72
CA ILE A 12 -10.93 8.42 -12.85
C ILE A 12 -11.58 8.70 -14.21
N ASP A 13 -11.67 9.95 -14.63
CA ASP A 13 -12.24 10.32 -15.94
C ASP A 13 -11.49 9.67 -17.09
N VAL A 14 -10.16 9.66 -17.05
CA VAL A 14 -9.34 8.97 -18.05
C VAL A 14 -9.62 7.47 -18.07
N CYS A 15 -9.72 6.83 -16.90
CA CYS A 15 -10.05 5.41 -16.82
C CYS A 15 -11.42 5.11 -17.44
N LEU A 16 -12.42 5.90 -17.14
CA LEU A 16 -13.78 5.73 -17.66
C LEU A 16 -13.84 6.00 -19.17
N ALA A 17 -13.20 7.06 -19.66
CA ALA A 17 -13.12 7.38 -21.08
C ALA A 17 -12.42 6.27 -21.88
N ARG A 18 -11.43 5.61 -21.28
CA ARG A 18 -10.71 4.46 -21.87
C ARG A 18 -11.40 3.13 -21.64
N LYS A 19 -12.58 3.11 -21.01
CA LYS A 19 -13.36 1.90 -20.69
C LYS A 19 -12.54 0.85 -19.95
N VAL A 20 -11.75 1.29 -18.96
CA VAL A 20 -10.97 0.40 -18.10
C VAL A 20 -11.95 -0.48 -17.32
N SER A 21 -11.78 -1.78 -17.37
CA SER A 21 -12.71 -2.74 -16.75
C SER A 21 -12.62 -2.78 -15.23
N HIS A 22 -11.43 -2.53 -14.67
CA HIS A 22 -11.17 -2.60 -13.23
C HIS A 22 -10.30 -1.42 -12.80
N VAL A 23 -10.68 -0.75 -11.72
CA VAL A 23 -9.92 0.34 -11.10
C VAL A 23 -9.52 -0.08 -9.70
N VAL A 24 -8.22 -0.08 -9.41
CA VAL A 24 -7.66 -0.33 -8.08
C VAL A 24 -7.45 1.00 -7.38
N LEU A 25 -8.03 1.16 -6.19
CA LEU A 25 -7.90 2.34 -5.33
C LEU A 25 -6.99 2.01 -4.15
N ALA A 26 -5.80 2.63 -4.12
CA ALA A 26 -4.73 2.37 -3.15
C ALA A 26 -4.17 3.66 -2.52
N GLY A 27 -3.34 3.54 -1.49
CA GLY A 27 -2.64 4.66 -0.86
C GLY A 27 -3.48 5.49 0.11
N GLY A 28 -4.63 4.97 0.53
CA GLY A 28 -5.52 5.59 1.50
C GLY A 28 -6.94 5.04 1.38
N LEU A 29 -7.85 5.51 2.22
CA LEU A 29 -9.25 5.08 2.18
C LEU A 29 -9.99 5.83 1.06
N PRO A 30 -10.54 5.13 0.06
CA PRO A 30 -11.31 5.76 -0.99
C PRO A 30 -12.61 6.34 -0.44
N LYS A 31 -13.03 7.47 -1.00
CA LYS A 31 -14.34 8.06 -0.71
C LYS A 31 -15.44 7.20 -1.38
N GLY A 32 -16.59 7.08 -0.71
CA GLY A 32 -17.72 6.36 -1.30
C GLY A 32 -18.21 6.96 -2.63
N ALA A 33 -18.07 8.28 -2.79
CA ALA A 33 -18.38 8.97 -4.04
C ALA A 33 -17.51 8.52 -5.22
N ASP A 34 -16.19 8.31 -4.99
CA ASP A 34 -15.25 7.85 -6.02
C ASP A 34 -15.60 6.43 -6.46
N ILE A 35 -15.87 5.53 -5.49
CA ILE A 35 -16.31 4.17 -5.77
C ILE A 35 -17.60 4.18 -6.60
N LYS A 36 -18.58 4.96 -6.18
CA LYS A 36 -19.87 5.08 -6.87
C LYS A 36 -19.68 5.57 -8.32
N ARG A 37 -18.90 6.64 -8.53
CA ARG A 37 -18.60 7.21 -9.85
C ARG A 37 -17.97 6.19 -10.79
N ILE A 38 -16.96 5.45 -10.29
CA ILE A 38 -16.28 4.41 -11.09
C ILE A 38 -17.27 3.32 -11.50
N LYS A 39 -18.12 2.87 -10.59
CA LYS A 39 -19.13 1.84 -10.87
C LYS A 39 -20.21 2.30 -11.84
N GLU A 40 -20.72 3.52 -11.69
CA GLU A 40 -21.67 4.13 -12.62
C GLU A 40 -21.09 4.28 -14.03
N GLY A 41 -19.76 4.48 -14.14
CA GLY A 41 -19.03 4.47 -15.40
C GLY A 41 -18.77 3.07 -15.98
N GLY A 42 -19.23 2.00 -15.33
CA GLY A 42 -19.17 0.61 -15.81
C GLY A 42 -17.89 -0.15 -15.44
N ALA A 43 -16.99 0.43 -14.63
CA ALA A 43 -15.80 -0.24 -14.14
C ALA A 43 -16.05 -0.91 -12.77
N LYS A 44 -15.33 -2.00 -12.48
CA LYS A 44 -15.29 -2.63 -11.17
C LYS A 44 -14.24 -1.96 -10.28
N VAL A 45 -14.48 -1.96 -8.97
CA VAL A 45 -13.60 -1.34 -7.99
C VAL A 45 -12.94 -2.39 -7.12
N ILE A 46 -11.62 -2.33 -7.03
CA ILE A 46 -10.81 -3.09 -6.08
C ILE A 46 -10.25 -2.09 -5.05
N ALA A 47 -10.47 -2.33 -3.76
CA ALA A 47 -10.05 -1.43 -2.70
C ALA A 47 -9.12 -2.13 -1.69
N PHE A 48 -8.15 -1.40 -1.16
CA PHE A 48 -7.30 -1.88 -0.07
C PHE A 48 -8.01 -1.77 1.27
N ALA A 49 -7.86 -2.79 2.11
CA ALA A 49 -8.50 -2.87 3.42
C ALA A 49 -7.51 -3.34 4.50
N PRO A 50 -6.95 -2.44 5.31
CA PRO A 50 -5.98 -2.78 6.35
C PRO A 50 -6.60 -3.27 7.67
N ALA A 51 -7.93 -3.46 7.73
CA ALA A 51 -8.65 -3.97 8.89
C ALA A 51 -10.04 -4.48 8.50
N LEU A 52 -10.60 -5.42 9.26
CA LEU A 52 -11.92 -6.02 9.02
C LEU A 52 -13.05 -4.97 8.95
N ALA A 53 -13.04 -3.98 9.85
CA ALA A 53 -14.04 -2.91 9.85
C ALA A 53 -14.02 -2.09 8.55
N LEU A 54 -12.81 -1.83 8.03
CA LEU A 54 -12.61 -1.11 6.77
C LEU A 54 -12.98 -1.98 5.57
N ALA A 55 -12.68 -3.28 5.61
CA ALA A 55 -13.14 -4.24 4.59
C ALA A 55 -14.66 -4.21 4.44
N LYS A 56 -15.40 -4.34 5.55
CA LYS A 56 -16.87 -4.24 5.55
C LYS A 56 -17.35 -2.89 5.01
N ARG A 57 -16.69 -1.79 5.37
CA ARG A 57 -17.04 -0.46 4.86
C ARG A 57 -16.83 -0.33 3.36
N MET A 58 -15.73 -0.86 2.82
CA MET A 58 -15.45 -0.83 1.37
C MET A 58 -16.51 -1.61 0.59
N ILE A 59 -16.90 -2.80 1.08
CA ILE A 59 -17.98 -3.60 0.47
C ILE A 59 -19.29 -2.84 0.50
N LYS A 60 -19.64 -2.24 1.64
CA LYS A 60 -20.87 -1.42 1.77
C LYS A 60 -20.86 -0.23 0.80
N ASN A 61 -19.70 0.35 0.52
CA ASN A 61 -19.54 1.42 -0.47
C ASN A 61 -19.56 0.93 -1.91
N GLY A 62 -19.58 -0.39 -2.15
CA GLY A 62 -19.70 -0.99 -3.48
C GLY A 62 -18.42 -1.52 -4.08
N ALA A 63 -17.35 -1.72 -3.32
CA ALA A 63 -16.16 -2.40 -3.81
C ALA A 63 -16.49 -3.82 -4.27
N ASP A 64 -15.98 -4.22 -5.44
CA ASP A 64 -16.22 -5.52 -6.07
C ASP A 64 -15.18 -6.56 -5.65
N ALA A 65 -14.02 -6.12 -5.16
CA ALA A 65 -12.99 -6.97 -4.57
C ALA A 65 -12.17 -6.18 -3.56
N LEU A 66 -11.46 -6.90 -2.68
CA LEU A 66 -10.56 -6.32 -1.70
C LEU A 66 -9.14 -6.84 -1.88
N VAL A 67 -8.16 -5.99 -1.53
CA VAL A 67 -6.79 -6.40 -1.26
C VAL A 67 -6.51 -6.13 0.22
N ILE A 68 -6.09 -7.14 0.95
CA ILE A 68 -5.62 -6.99 2.34
C ILE A 68 -4.10 -7.00 2.35
N GLU A 69 -3.53 -6.09 3.11
CA GLU A 69 -2.09 -5.84 3.12
C GLU A 69 -1.67 -5.38 4.51
N GLY A 70 -0.65 -6.03 5.05
CA GLY A 70 -0.17 -5.81 6.42
C GLY A 70 1.21 -5.16 6.50
N ALA A 71 1.90 -5.44 7.61
CA ALA A 71 3.22 -4.89 7.91
C ALA A 71 4.32 -5.34 6.94
N GLU A 72 4.14 -6.44 6.19
CA GLU A 72 5.10 -6.96 5.22
C GLU A 72 4.96 -6.33 3.83
N ALA A 73 3.99 -5.44 3.63
CA ALA A 73 3.84 -4.71 2.38
C ALA A 73 5.07 -3.90 2.00
N GLY A 74 5.25 -3.66 0.72
CA GLY A 74 6.21 -2.69 0.18
C GLY A 74 5.52 -1.35 -0.09
N GLY A 75 6.20 -0.24 0.14
CA GLY A 75 5.55 1.06 0.15
C GLY A 75 4.81 1.29 1.48
N HIS A 76 3.63 1.91 1.45
CA HIS A 76 2.82 2.13 2.65
C HIS A 76 2.49 0.79 3.33
N ILE A 77 2.68 0.73 4.65
CA ILE A 77 2.45 -0.49 5.43
C ILE A 77 1.38 -0.28 6.50
N GLY A 78 0.65 -1.36 6.81
CA GLY A 78 -0.23 -1.41 7.97
C GLY A 78 0.51 -1.85 9.23
N PRO A 79 -0.10 -1.68 10.41
CA PRO A 79 0.53 -2.06 11.70
C PRO A 79 0.42 -3.56 12.01
N VAL A 80 -0.46 -4.29 11.33
CA VAL A 80 -0.75 -5.71 11.60
C VAL A 80 -0.02 -6.59 10.60
N ALA A 81 0.54 -7.70 11.07
CA ALA A 81 1.15 -8.69 10.18
C ALA A 81 0.12 -9.25 9.18
N THR A 82 0.53 -9.43 7.92
CA THR A 82 -0.35 -9.89 6.83
C THR A 82 -1.02 -11.22 7.16
N SER A 83 -0.29 -12.15 7.79
CA SER A 83 -0.83 -13.46 8.18
C SER A 83 -1.90 -13.36 9.28
N VAL A 84 -1.77 -12.41 10.20
CA VAL A 84 -2.77 -12.17 11.26
C VAL A 84 -4.01 -11.52 10.65
N LEU A 85 -3.82 -10.52 9.79
CA LEU A 85 -4.91 -9.84 9.08
C LEU A 85 -5.70 -10.81 8.20
N ALA A 86 -5.02 -11.75 7.53
CA ALA A 86 -5.66 -12.80 6.73
C ALA A 86 -6.54 -13.71 7.59
N GLN A 87 -6.09 -14.10 8.78
CA GLN A 87 -6.88 -14.88 9.73
C GLN A 87 -8.12 -14.16 10.25
N GLU A 88 -8.05 -12.84 10.38
CA GLU A 88 -9.18 -12.01 10.80
C GLU A 88 -10.22 -11.83 9.69
N ILE A 89 -9.77 -11.58 8.46
CA ILE A 89 -10.63 -11.12 7.36
C ILE A 89 -11.16 -12.27 6.52
N LEU A 90 -10.32 -13.22 6.09
CA LEU A 90 -10.71 -14.27 5.15
C LEU A 90 -11.86 -15.17 5.64
N PRO A 91 -11.95 -15.54 6.93
CA PRO A 91 -13.10 -16.32 7.40
C PRO A 91 -14.43 -15.56 7.39
N VAL A 92 -14.37 -14.22 7.51
CA VAL A 92 -15.54 -13.36 7.69
C VAL A 92 -16.08 -12.80 6.38
N ILE A 93 -15.18 -12.35 5.50
CA ILE A 93 -15.58 -11.74 4.21
C ILE A 93 -15.72 -12.83 3.16
N LYS A 94 -16.97 -13.05 2.71
CA LYS A 94 -17.35 -14.03 1.68
C LYS A 94 -18.13 -13.38 0.52
N ASP A 95 -18.52 -12.12 0.68
CA ASP A 95 -19.36 -11.42 -0.29
C ASP A 95 -18.61 -11.01 -1.57
N VAL A 96 -17.30 -10.81 -1.47
CA VAL A 96 -16.43 -10.39 -2.57
C VAL A 96 -15.10 -11.14 -2.53
N PRO A 97 -14.40 -11.29 -3.67
CA PRO A 97 -13.04 -11.83 -3.69
C PRO A 97 -12.10 -10.99 -2.82
N VAL A 98 -11.26 -11.67 -2.02
CA VAL A 98 -10.21 -11.04 -1.21
C VAL A 98 -8.85 -11.54 -1.68
N PHE A 99 -7.98 -10.63 -2.06
CA PHE A 99 -6.59 -10.88 -2.40
C PHE A 99 -5.68 -10.53 -1.24
N VAL A 100 -4.60 -11.29 -1.06
CA VAL A 100 -3.59 -11.04 0.00
C VAL A 100 -2.33 -10.48 -0.64
N ALA A 101 -1.81 -9.38 -0.08
CA ALA A 101 -0.59 -8.71 -0.52
C ALA A 101 0.40 -8.55 0.62
N GLY A 102 1.70 -8.45 0.27
CA GLY A 102 2.79 -8.23 1.21
C GLY A 102 3.51 -9.49 1.64
N GLY A 103 4.83 -9.50 1.49
CA GLY A 103 5.72 -10.58 1.95
C GLY A 103 5.64 -11.90 1.18
N ILE A 104 4.90 -11.97 0.07
CA ILE A 104 4.68 -13.20 -0.68
C ILE A 104 5.74 -13.32 -1.79
N GLY A 105 6.69 -14.23 -1.63
CA GLY A 105 7.78 -14.43 -2.60
C GLY A 105 7.84 -15.85 -3.18
N ARG A 106 7.13 -16.82 -2.61
CA ARG A 106 7.19 -18.24 -2.96
C ARG A 106 5.79 -18.84 -3.14
N GLY A 107 5.72 -19.91 -3.94
CA GLY A 107 4.46 -20.62 -4.20
C GLY A 107 3.81 -21.22 -2.95
N GLU A 108 4.63 -21.67 -1.99
CA GLU A 108 4.13 -22.21 -0.72
C GLU A 108 3.37 -21.17 0.11
N ALA A 109 3.87 -19.91 0.14
CA ALA A 109 3.16 -18.83 0.80
C ALA A 109 1.87 -18.44 0.06
N MET A 110 1.87 -18.50 -1.27
CA MET A 110 0.65 -18.35 -2.07
C MET A 110 -0.37 -19.45 -1.76
N ALA A 111 0.05 -20.72 -1.77
CA ALA A 111 -0.80 -21.87 -1.46
C ALA A 111 -1.43 -21.73 -0.07
N MET A 112 -0.65 -21.31 0.94
CA MET A 112 -1.15 -21.07 2.29
C MET A 112 -2.34 -20.09 2.31
N TYR A 113 -2.22 -18.95 1.63
CA TYR A 113 -3.31 -17.98 1.62
C TYR A 113 -4.53 -18.44 0.81
N LEU A 114 -4.31 -19.20 -0.27
CA LEU A 114 -5.41 -19.81 -1.04
C LEU A 114 -6.18 -20.83 -0.18
N GLU A 115 -5.48 -21.68 0.58
CA GLU A 115 -6.08 -22.62 1.55
C GLU A 115 -6.87 -21.89 2.66
N MET A 116 -6.42 -20.70 3.07
CA MET A 116 -7.15 -19.86 4.01
C MET A 116 -8.41 -19.22 3.40
N GLY A 117 -8.64 -19.36 2.09
CA GLY A 117 -9.81 -18.84 1.37
C GLY A 117 -9.58 -17.52 0.65
N ALA A 118 -8.34 -17.09 0.43
CA ALA A 118 -8.05 -15.97 -0.45
C ALA A 118 -8.40 -16.33 -1.91
N ALA A 119 -8.89 -15.35 -2.67
CA ALA A 119 -9.15 -15.50 -4.11
C ALA A 119 -7.86 -15.46 -4.94
N GLY A 120 -6.77 -14.94 -4.38
CA GLY A 120 -5.47 -14.84 -5.01
C GLY A 120 -4.50 -14.04 -4.16
N VAL A 121 -3.32 -13.78 -4.71
CA VAL A 121 -2.27 -13.00 -4.06
C VAL A 121 -1.74 -11.91 -4.98
N GLN A 122 -1.24 -10.82 -4.40
CA GLN A 122 -0.54 -9.75 -5.10
C GLN A 122 0.93 -9.79 -4.72
N LEU A 123 1.80 -9.81 -5.75
CA LEU A 123 3.26 -9.85 -5.58
C LEU A 123 3.87 -8.57 -6.18
N GLY A 124 4.71 -7.88 -5.39
CA GLY A 124 5.44 -6.68 -5.82
C GLY A 124 6.81 -7.01 -6.42
N PRO A 125 7.85 -7.26 -5.60
CA PRO A 125 9.24 -7.42 -6.06
C PRO A 125 9.42 -8.51 -7.11
N ARG A 126 8.64 -9.58 -7.06
CA ARG A 126 8.70 -10.67 -8.04
C ARG A 126 8.45 -10.15 -9.47
N PHE A 127 7.43 -9.30 -9.64
CA PHE A 127 7.10 -8.71 -10.94
C PHE A 127 7.97 -7.50 -11.27
N VAL A 128 8.47 -6.76 -10.30
CA VAL A 128 9.51 -5.74 -10.52
C VAL A 128 10.73 -6.34 -11.19
N CYS A 129 11.15 -7.55 -10.77
CA CYS A 129 12.32 -8.25 -11.29
C CYS A 129 12.06 -9.05 -12.58
N ALA A 130 10.83 -9.07 -13.09
CA ALA A 130 10.52 -9.73 -14.37
C ALA A 130 11.23 -9.06 -15.54
N THR A 131 11.53 -9.82 -16.59
CA THR A 131 12.19 -9.30 -17.81
C THR A 131 11.35 -8.25 -18.49
N GLU A 132 10.04 -8.42 -18.48
CA GLU A 132 9.05 -7.52 -19.10
C GLU A 132 8.83 -6.22 -18.31
N SER A 133 9.31 -6.16 -17.06
CA SER A 133 9.22 -4.94 -16.25
C SER A 133 10.09 -3.83 -16.83
N ILE A 134 9.52 -2.63 -16.97
CA ILE A 134 10.23 -1.42 -17.41
C ILE A 134 11.14 -0.82 -16.34
N ALA A 135 11.19 -1.42 -15.14
CA ALA A 135 12.05 -0.95 -14.06
C ALA A 135 13.53 -0.95 -14.50
N HIS A 136 14.25 0.09 -14.12
CA HIS A 136 15.67 0.22 -14.45
C HIS A 136 16.47 -0.97 -13.93
N GLU A 137 17.45 -1.45 -14.69
CA GLU A 137 18.25 -2.63 -14.36
C GLU A 137 18.95 -2.56 -13.00
N ASN A 138 19.43 -1.39 -12.59
CA ASN A 138 20.03 -1.22 -11.27
C ASN A 138 19.02 -1.38 -10.14
N PHE A 139 17.76 -0.98 -10.38
CA PHE A 139 16.66 -1.18 -9.44
C PHE A 139 16.33 -2.66 -9.29
N LYS A 140 16.19 -3.41 -10.41
CA LYS A 140 16.02 -4.87 -10.39
C LYS A 140 17.16 -5.56 -9.66
N LYS A 141 18.42 -5.18 -9.96
CA LYS A 141 19.61 -5.74 -9.30
C LYS A 141 19.61 -5.48 -7.79
N ALA A 142 19.13 -4.33 -7.32
CA ALA A 142 19.01 -4.04 -5.90
C ALA A 142 18.06 -5.04 -5.20
N PHE A 143 16.88 -5.30 -5.79
CA PHE A 143 15.96 -6.31 -5.26
C PHE A 143 16.51 -7.73 -5.29
N ILE A 144 17.19 -8.12 -6.37
CA ILE A 144 17.76 -9.48 -6.52
C ILE A 144 18.86 -9.75 -5.48
N ARG A 145 19.63 -8.73 -5.13
CA ARG A 145 20.75 -8.85 -4.15
C ARG A 145 20.29 -8.73 -2.71
N ALA A 146 19.15 -8.12 -2.47
CA ALA A 146 18.63 -7.86 -1.13
C ALA A 146 18.15 -9.14 -0.43
N ASN A 147 18.34 -9.18 0.88
CA ASN A 147 17.72 -10.16 1.78
C ASN A 147 16.53 -9.54 2.48
N ALA A 148 15.72 -10.35 3.15
CA ALA A 148 14.53 -9.88 3.87
C ALA A 148 14.84 -8.77 4.89
N ARG A 149 15.97 -8.84 5.58
CA ARG A 149 16.43 -7.84 6.56
C ARG A 149 16.82 -6.49 5.96
N ASP A 150 17.04 -6.43 4.65
CA ASP A 150 17.45 -5.21 3.96
C ASP A 150 16.25 -4.34 3.59
N ALA A 151 15.02 -4.86 3.76
CA ALA A 151 13.76 -4.14 3.58
C ALA A 151 13.19 -3.72 4.94
N ILE A 152 13.43 -2.46 5.31
CA ILE A 152 13.03 -1.92 6.62
C ILE A 152 11.88 -0.92 6.49
N PRO A 153 11.00 -0.82 7.51
CA PRO A 153 10.02 0.24 7.57
C PRO A 153 10.68 1.55 8.02
N THR A 154 10.17 2.68 7.52
CA THR A 154 10.44 3.97 8.13
C THR A 154 9.81 4.02 9.52
N VAL A 155 10.46 4.74 10.43
CA VAL A 155 10.04 4.87 11.82
C VAL A 155 9.57 6.31 12.06
N GLN A 156 8.39 6.47 12.65
CA GLN A 156 7.96 7.75 13.20
C GLN A 156 8.75 8.01 14.47
N ILE A 157 9.53 9.09 14.49
CA ILE A 157 10.37 9.46 15.64
C ILE A 157 9.56 10.30 16.65
N ASP A 158 8.71 11.20 16.17
CA ASP A 158 7.91 12.10 16.99
C ASP A 158 6.44 12.07 16.55
N PRO A 159 5.48 11.88 17.48
CA PRO A 159 4.04 11.88 17.17
C PRO A 159 3.52 13.20 16.58
N GLN A 160 4.20 14.31 16.80
CA GLN A 160 3.84 15.62 16.23
C GLN A 160 4.17 15.71 14.73
N PHE A 161 5.04 14.82 14.25
CA PHE A 161 5.41 14.68 12.84
C PHE A 161 5.00 13.29 12.34
N PRO A 162 3.69 13.08 12.07
CA PRO A 162 3.20 11.78 11.65
C PRO A 162 3.76 11.43 10.26
N VAL A 163 4.53 10.36 10.20
CA VAL A 163 5.04 9.79 8.96
C VAL A 163 4.24 8.53 8.66
N ILE A 164 3.73 8.41 7.45
CA ILE A 164 3.11 7.16 7.01
C ILE A 164 4.23 6.11 6.91
N PRO A 165 4.17 4.99 7.64
CA PRO A 165 5.21 3.97 7.58
C PRO A 165 5.34 3.41 6.16
N VAL A 166 6.55 3.43 5.62
CA VAL A 166 6.89 2.93 4.29
C VAL A 166 8.00 1.89 4.40
N ARG A 167 7.82 0.74 3.79
CA ARG A 167 8.88 -0.26 3.68
C ARG A 167 9.68 -0.06 2.40
N ALA A 168 10.99 0.11 2.54
CA ALA A 168 11.92 0.28 1.43
C ALA A 168 13.21 -0.52 1.66
N LEU A 169 13.94 -0.80 0.58
CA LEU A 169 15.31 -1.31 0.69
C LEU A 169 16.22 -0.23 1.25
N VAL A 170 17.09 -0.62 2.20
CA VAL A 170 18.10 0.28 2.77
C VAL A 170 19.03 0.75 1.67
N ASN A 171 19.13 2.05 1.52
CA ASN A 171 20.05 2.74 0.62
C ASN A 171 20.45 4.09 1.20
N ASP A 172 21.24 4.87 0.49
CA ASP A 172 21.70 6.16 1.00
C ASP A 172 20.54 7.16 1.18
N GLY A 173 19.54 7.14 0.30
CA GLY A 173 18.35 7.97 0.44
C GLY A 173 17.51 7.63 1.70
N THR A 174 17.37 6.34 2.06
CA THR A 174 16.68 5.96 3.29
C THR A 174 17.45 6.39 4.55
N LYS A 175 18.78 6.35 4.50
CA LYS A 175 19.63 6.83 5.61
C LYS A 175 19.54 8.35 5.75
N GLU A 176 19.64 9.07 4.62
CA GLU A 176 19.52 10.53 4.57
C GLU A 176 18.15 10.98 5.10
N PHE A 177 17.06 10.36 4.64
CA PHE A 177 15.71 10.62 5.17
C PHE A 177 15.63 10.46 6.69
N MET A 178 16.15 9.37 7.23
CA MET A 178 16.12 9.11 8.68
C MET A 178 16.98 10.12 9.46
N GLU A 179 18.08 10.57 8.89
CA GLU A 179 18.93 11.59 9.51
C GLU A 179 18.29 12.98 9.45
N THR A 180 17.76 13.37 8.29
CA THR A 180 17.02 14.62 8.13
C THR A 180 15.86 14.70 9.11
N GLN A 181 15.07 13.63 9.23
CA GLN A 181 13.97 13.57 10.19
C GLN A 181 14.44 13.85 11.64
N ARG A 182 15.57 13.25 12.07
CA ARG A 182 16.13 13.51 13.40
C ARG A 182 16.55 14.96 13.60
N GLN A 183 17.23 15.53 12.60
CA GLN A 183 17.73 16.91 12.63
C GLN A 183 16.58 17.91 12.68
N VAL A 184 15.56 17.73 11.86
CA VAL A 184 14.38 18.60 11.79
C VAL A 184 13.62 18.57 13.13
N ILE A 185 13.41 17.38 13.68
CA ILE A 185 12.76 17.24 15.00
C ILE A 185 13.59 17.90 16.10
N ALA A 186 14.91 17.76 16.08
CA ALA A 186 15.80 18.42 17.03
C ALA A 186 15.70 19.95 16.95
N LYS A 187 15.73 20.53 15.76
CA LYS A 187 15.53 21.97 15.52
C LYS A 187 14.17 22.45 16.01
N PHE A 188 13.10 21.68 15.77
CA PHE A 188 11.77 22.02 16.25
C PHE A 188 11.72 22.07 17.80
N HIS A 189 12.25 21.07 18.47
CA HIS A 189 12.32 21.07 19.94
C HIS A 189 13.24 22.15 20.53
N ALA A 190 14.23 22.59 19.77
CA ALA A 190 15.07 23.75 20.12
C ALA A 190 14.39 25.10 19.87
N GLY A 191 13.23 25.13 19.21
CA GLY A 191 12.51 26.35 18.85
C GLY A 191 13.12 27.10 17.66
N GLU A 192 13.98 26.44 16.88
CA GLU A 192 14.65 27.05 15.73
C GLU A 192 13.77 27.09 14.47
N VAL A 193 12.82 26.15 14.36
CA VAL A 193 11.84 26.07 13.29
C VAL A 193 10.45 25.83 13.88
N ASP A 194 9.42 26.34 13.19
CA ASP A 194 8.04 25.99 13.53
C ASP A 194 7.62 24.64 12.92
N GLN A 195 6.47 24.13 13.37
CA GLN A 195 5.99 22.81 12.94
C GLN A 195 5.73 22.77 11.41
N MET A 196 5.27 23.86 10.82
CA MET A 196 4.96 23.93 9.39
C MET A 196 6.24 23.90 8.54
N ALA A 197 7.27 24.67 8.95
CA ALA A 197 8.58 24.64 8.31
C ALA A 197 9.23 23.25 8.42
N ALA A 198 9.15 22.63 9.60
CA ALA A 198 9.69 21.29 9.85
C ALA A 198 9.01 20.19 9.01
N GLN A 199 7.76 20.36 8.58
CA GLN A 199 7.05 19.41 7.72
C GLN A 199 7.42 19.53 6.24
N LEU A 200 8.06 20.60 5.83
CA LEU A 200 8.44 20.88 4.44
C LEU A 200 9.89 20.50 4.13
N GLU A 201 10.76 20.35 5.13
CA GLU A 201 12.13 19.83 4.98
C GLU A 201 12.15 18.30 4.84
#